data_bc2477d997f68ea2d3fa492b116380dc
#
_entry.id   bc2477d997f68ea2d3fa492b116380dc
#
_cell.length_a   1.000
_cell.length_b   1.000
_cell.length_c   1.000
_cell.angle_alpha   90.00
_cell.angle_beta   90.00
_cell.angle_gamma   90.00
#
_symmetry.space_group_name_H-M   'P 1'
#
loop_
_entity.id
_entity.type
_entity.pdbx_description
1 polymer ?
#
loop_
_entity_poly.entity_id
_entity_poly.type
_entity_poly.pdbx_seq_one_letter_code
_entity_poly.pdbx_strand_id
1 'polypeptide(L)'
;MPSGEERDVGREPTQTVGIETISADIEENEVRLRLNLIDTPGFGDFVNNENAWDPILQTIEARFESYLDQENRTSRSRIVDNRVHALLYFIQPTGHGLRQIDLEFMTRLNSYATVIPIIAKSDTVAENELQQYKQRILR
;
A
#
# COMPACT_ATOMS: atom_id res chain seq x y z
N MET A 1 -7.74 -14.74 -53.44
CA MET A 1 -8.57 -14.18 -52.35
C MET A 1 -7.73 -14.14 -51.12
N PRO A 2 -7.22 -13.01 -50.68
CA PRO A 2 -6.55 -12.95 -49.41
C PRO A 2 -7.58 -12.70 -48.29
N SER A 3 -7.57 -13.61 -47.34
CA SER A 3 -8.29 -13.54 -46.08
C SER A 3 -7.79 -12.35 -45.25
N GLY A 4 -8.74 -11.51 -44.84
CA GLY A 4 -8.44 -10.39 -43.95
C GLY A 4 -7.94 -10.86 -42.60
N GLU A 5 -6.75 -10.45 -42.23
CA GLU A 5 -6.25 -10.45 -40.89
C GLU A 5 -7.04 -9.40 -40.09
N GLU A 6 -7.96 -9.86 -39.26
CA GLU A 6 -8.48 -9.07 -38.16
C GLU A 6 -7.32 -8.75 -37.20
N ARG A 7 -6.89 -7.48 -37.21
CA ARG A 7 -6.00 -6.96 -36.22
C ARG A 7 -6.76 -6.93 -34.90
N ASP A 8 -6.38 -7.85 -34.02
CA ASP A 8 -6.75 -7.84 -32.61
C ASP A 8 -6.28 -6.49 -32.01
N VAL A 9 -7.23 -5.57 -31.93
CA VAL A 9 -7.02 -4.27 -31.30
C VAL A 9 -6.82 -4.53 -29.83
N GLY A 10 -5.59 -4.36 -29.39
CA GLY A 10 -5.08 -4.65 -28.05
C GLY A 10 -6.08 -4.37 -26.94
N ARG A 11 -6.49 -5.42 -26.28
CA ARG A 11 -6.95 -5.35 -24.90
C ARG A 11 -5.80 -4.78 -24.10
N GLU A 12 -5.96 -3.55 -23.63
CA GLU A 12 -5.13 -3.06 -22.54
C GLU A 12 -5.19 -4.10 -21.41
N PRO A 13 -4.03 -4.56 -20.90
CA PRO A 13 -4.04 -5.45 -19.78
C PRO A 13 -4.71 -4.73 -18.61
N THR A 14 -5.89 -5.15 -18.23
CA THR A 14 -6.46 -4.84 -16.93
C THR A 14 -5.49 -5.43 -15.91
N GLN A 15 -4.53 -4.63 -15.46
CA GLN A 15 -3.67 -4.99 -14.35
C GLN A 15 -4.58 -5.15 -13.14
N THR A 16 -4.92 -6.40 -12.87
CA THR A 16 -5.50 -6.79 -11.59
C THR A 16 -4.44 -6.48 -10.55
N VAL A 17 -4.74 -5.57 -9.63
CA VAL A 17 -3.87 -5.31 -8.48
C VAL A 17 -3.86 -6.59 -7.66
N GLY A 18 -2.88 -7.46 -7.92
CA GLY A 18 -2.66 -8.66 -7.16
C GLY A 18 -2.10 -8.28 -5.79
N ILE A 19 -2.89 -8.47 -4.73
CA ILE A 19 -2.41 -8.30 -3.36
C ILE A 19 -1.75 -9.60 -2.94
N GLU A 20 -0.44 -9.58 -2.73
CA GLU A 20 0.34 -10.73 -2.29
C GLU A 20 0.68 -10.60 -0.80
N THR A 21 0.61 -11.71 -0.07
CA THR A 21 1.01 -11.75 1.34
C THR A 21 2.17 -12.71 1.52
N ILE A 22 3.26 -12.20 2.06
CA ILE A 22 4.47 -12.95 2.40
C ILE A 22 4.60 -12.96 3.92
N SER A 23 4.81 -14.13 4.50
CA SER A 23 5.01 -14.28 5.94
C SER A 23 6.44 -14.74 6.24
N ALA A 24 7.08 -14.12 7.20
CA ALA A 24 8.41 -14.47 7.69
C ALA A 24 8.44 -14.45 9.21
N ASP A 25 9.09 -15.45 9.80
CA ASP A 25 9.38 -15.44 11.23
C ASP A 25 10.77 -14.82 11.43
N ILE A 26 10.84 -13.77 12.22
CA ILE A 26 12.07 -13.08 12.58
C ILE A 26 12.30 -13.21 14.08
N GLU A 27 13.56 -13.33 14.46
CA GLU A 27 13.97 -13.38 15.87
C GLU A 27 14.97 -12.25 16.12
N GLU A 28 14.62 -11.39 17.06
CA GLU A 28 15.48 -10.29 17.49
C GLU A 28 15.44 -10.18 19.02
N ASN A 29 16.62 -10.15 19.64
CA ASN A 29 16.75 -10.06 21.10
C ASN A 29 15.92 -11.12 21.87
N GLU A 30 15.96 -12.37 21.40
CA GLU A 30 15.21 -13.51 21.97
C GLU A 30 13.67 -13.40 21.82
N VAL A 31 13.18 -12.39 21.11
CA VAL A 31 11.76 -12.23 20.80
C VAL A 31 11.49 -12.75 19.39
N ARG A 32 10.56 -13.69 19.28
CA ARG A 32 10.06 -14.16 17.99
C ARG A 32 8.90 -13.32 17.53
N LEU A 33 9.02 -12.78 16.33
CA LEU A 33 7.99 -11.98 15.69
C LEU A 33 7.64 -12.59 14.34
N ARG A 34 6.35 -12.78 14.09
CA ARG A 34 5.86 -13.11 12.75
C ARG A 34 5.53 -11.82 12.00
N LEU A 35 6.29 -11.57 10.96
CA LEU A 35 6.07 -10.45 10.06
C LEU A 35 5.23 -10.92 8.87
N ASN A 36 4.09 -10.29 8.66
CA ASN A 36 3.27 -10.45 7.46
C ASN A 36 3.42 -9.20 6.61
N LEU A 37 4.01 -9.35 5.43
CA LEU A 37 4.17 -8.29 4.46
C LEU A 37 3.09 -8.44 3.38
N ILE A 38 2.33 -7.38 3.17
CA ILE A 38 1.32 -7.32 2.11
C ILE A 38 1.86 -6.38 1.03
N ASP A 39 2.15 -6.94 -0.13
CA ASP A 39 2.61 -6.17 -1.29
C ASP A 39 1.44 -5.82 -2.21
N THR A 40 1.42 -4.57 -2.67
CA THR A 40 0.39 -4.03 -3.55
C THR A 40 1.04 -3.49 -4.83
N PRO A 41 1.38 -4.36 -5.78
CA PRO A 41 2.05 -3.92 -6.99
C PRO A 41 1.17 -3.02 -7.85
N GLY A 42 1.78 -2.07 -8.54
CA GLY A 42 1.12 -1.22 -9.53
C GLY A 42 0.32 -0.05 -8.98
N PHE A 43 0.40 0.25 -7.68
CA PHE A 43 -0.22 1.44 -7.13
C PHE A 43 0.49 2.72 -7.63
N GLY A 44 -0.27 3.62 -8.24
CA GLY A 44 0.25 4.90 -8.72
C GLY A 44 0.66 4.94 -10.19
N ASP A 45 0.67 3.80 -10.89
CA ASP A 45 1.04 3.71 -12.31
C ASP A 45 -0.13 3.98 -13.28
N PHE A 46 -1.32 4.20 -12.76
CA PHE A 46 -2.52 4.43 -13.55
C PHE A 46 -2.70 5.91 -13.91
N VAL A 47 -3.18 6.18 -15.11
CA VAL A 47 -3.56 7.53 -15.57
C VAL A 47 -4.74 8.07 -14.77
N ASN A 48 -5.64 7.18 -14.35
CA ASN A 48 -6.74 7.50 -13.43
C ASN A 48 -6.66 6.63 -12.18
N ASN A 49 -6.24 7.23 -11.07
CA ASN A 49 -6.04 6.56 -9.78
C ASN A 49 -7.25 6.66 -8.82
N GLU A 50 -8.38 7.21 -9.27
CA GLU A 50 -9.53 7.47 -8.38
C GLU A 50 -10.01 6.24 -7.62
N ASN A 51 -9.89 5.04 -8.22
CA ASN A 51 -10.32 3.79 -7.60
C ASN A 51 -9.19 2.78 -7.38
N ALA A 52 -7.94 3.15 -7.66
CA ALA A 52 -6.81 2.21 -7.56
C ALA A 52 -6.52 1.78 -6.10
N TRP A 53 -6.91 2.56 -5.13
CA TRP A 53 -6.72 2.35 -3.70
C TRP A 53 -7.90 1.67 -3.01
N ASP A 54 -9.08 1.61 -3.63
CA ASP A 54 -10.27 0.96 -3.05
C ASP A 54 -10.01 -0.50 -2.67
N PRO A 55 -9.38 -1.36 -3.49
CA PRO A 55 -9.08 -2.73 -3.10
C PRO A 55 -8.14 -2.82 -1.89
N ILE A 56 -7.19 -1.90 -1.77
CA ILE A 56 -6.25 -1.84 -0.65
C ILE A 56 -7.00 -1.47 0.63
N LEU A 57 -7.81 -0.42 0.57
CA LEU A 57 -8.63 0.03 1.68
C LEU A 57 -9.60 -1.06 2.15
N GLN A 58 -10.31 -1.69 1.23
CA GLN A 58 -11.21 -2.81 1.53
C GLN A 58 -10.50 -3.98 2.21
N THR A 59 -9.28 -4.30 1.78
CA THR A 59 -8.48 -5.36 2.41
C THR A 59 -8.12 -5.00 3.85
N ILE A 60 -7.74 -3.76 4.11
CA ILE A 60 -7.39 -3.28 5.45
C ILE A 60 -8.62 -3.27 6.36
N GLU A 61 -9.74 -2.74 5.88
CA GLU A 61 -11.02 -2.72 6.59
C GLU A 61 -11.51 -4.12 6.95
N ALA A 62 -11.51 -5.04 5.99
CA ALA A 62 -11.96 -6.41 6.21
C ALA A 62 -11.12 -7.14 7.27
N ARG A 63 -9.82 -6.90 7.31
CA ARG A 63 -8.93 -7.47 8.33
C ARG A 63 -9.20 -6.87 9.72
N PHE A 64 -9.48 -5.59 9.77
CA PHE A 64 -9.83 -4.90 11.03
C PHE A 64 -11.19 -5.40 11.57
N GLU A 65 -12.20 -5.48 10.73
CA GLU A 65 -13.52 -6.01 11.10
C GLU A 65 -13.45 -7.47 11.58
N SER A 66 -12.69 -8.31 10.87
CA SER A 66 -12.48 -9.70 11.27
C SER A 66 -11.85 -9.82 12.67
N TYR A 67 -10.94 -8.92 13.02
CA TYR A 67 -10.36 -8.88 14.35
C TYR A 67 -11.40 -8.48 15.42
N LEU A 68 -12.20 -7.43 15.15
CA LEU A 68 -13.27 -6.99 16.06
C LEU A 68 -14.32 -8.09 16.29
N ASP A 69 -14.69 -8.81 15.24
CA ASP A 69 -15.63 -9.93 15.34
C ASP A 69 -15.10 -11.04 16.26
N GLN A 70 -13.80 -11.32 16.20
CA GLN A 70 -13.17 -12.30 17.08
C GLN A 70 -13.15 -11.82 18.55
N GLU A 71 -12.91 -10.54 18.80
CA GLU A 71 -12.95 -9.95 20.14
C GLU A 71 -14.34 -9.99 20.77
N ASN A 72 -15.38 -9.82 19.94
CA ASN A 72 -16.78 -9.83 20.40
C ASN A 72 -17.35 -11.22 20.66
N ARG A 73 -16.63 -12.29 20.30
CA ARG A 73 -17.04 -13.66 20.59
C ARG A 73 -16.87 -14.01 22.05
N THR A 74 -17.78 -14.84 22.56
CA THR A 74 -17.74 -15.36 23.94
C THR A 74 -16.51 -16.23 24.23
N SER A 75 -15.95 -16.89 23.22
CA SER A 75 -14.74 -17.70 23.35
C SER A 75 -13.54 -16.96 22.74
N ARG A 76 -12.74 -16.35 23.60
CA ARG A 76 -11.53 -15.59 23.20
C ARG A 76 -10.26 -16.44 23.12
N SER A 77 -10.38 -17.76 23.12
CA SER A 77 -9.24 -18.67 23.30
C SER A 77 -8.22 -18.68 22.16
N ARG A 78 -8.55 -18.16 20.97
CA ARG A 78 -7.64 -18.07 19.81
C ARG A 78 -8.00 -16.88 18.93
N ILE A 79 -7.62 -15.69 19.37
CA ILE A 79 -7.71 -14.50 18.50
C ILE A 79 -6.49 -14.48 17.60
N VAL A 80 -6.72 -14.51 16.28
CA VAL A 80 -5.68 -14.31 15.26
C VAL A 80 -5.73 -12.85 14.82
N ASP A 81 -4.66 -12.13 15.12
CA ASP A 81 -4.52 -10.73 14.70
C ASP A 81 -3.89 -10.64 13.30
N ASN A 82 -4.73 -10.44 12.29
CA ASN A 82 -4.32 -10.22 10.90
C ASN A 82 -4.50 -8.76 10.46
N ARG A 83 -4.68 -7.83 11.40
CA ARG A 83 -4.78 -6.41 11.09
C ARG A 83 -3.51 -5.90 10.44
N VAL A 84 -3.67 -4.87 9.61
CA VAL A 84 -2.54 -4.08 9.14
C VAL A 84 -2.16 -3.09 10.25
N HIS A 85 -0.96 -3.23 10.81
CA HIS A 85 -0.48 -2.40 11.92
C HIS A 85 0.27 -1.16 11.44
N ALA A 86 1.04 -1.31 10.36
CA ALA A 86 1.78 -0.22 9.75
C ALA A 86 1.69 -0.30 8.22
N LEU A 87 1.62 0.86 7.59
CA LEU A 87 1.59 1.01 6.15
C LEU A 87 2.78 1.85 5.71
N LEU A 88 3.68 1.23 4.93
CA LEU A 88 4.81 1.92 4.33
C LEU A 88 4.34 2.56 3.02
N TYR A 89 4.24 3.87 2.99
CA TYR A 89 3.81 4.60 1.82
C TYR A 89 5.00 5.19 1.08
N PHE A 90 5.33 4.62 -0.08
CA PHE A 90 6.47 5.05 -0.89
C PHE A 90 6.13 6.26 -1.74
N ILE A 91 6.86 7.35 -1.51
CA ILE A 91 6.71 8.62 -2.22
C ILE A 91 7.92 8.78 -3.14
N GLN A 92 7.66 9.03 -4.42
CA GLN A 92 8.73 9.38 -5.34
C GLN A 92 9.11 10.86 -5.16
N PRO A 93 10.41 11.19 -5.07
CA PRO A 93 10.87 12.57 -4.93
C PRO A 93 10.73 13.30 -6.27
N THR A 94 9.52 13.74 -6.57
CA THR A 94 9.23 14.62 -7.71
C THR A 94 9.32 16.07 -7.26
N GLY A 95 9.74 16.98 -8.14
CA GLY A 95 9.92 18.41 -7.80
C GLY A 95 8.66 19.14 -7.33
N HIS A 96 7.50 18.50 -7.38
CA HIS A 96 6.20 19.09 -7.06
C HIS A 96 5.66 18.77 -5.65
N GLY A 97 6.35 17.96 -4.85
CA GLY A 97 5.88 17.53 -3.53
C GLY A 97 4.84 16.41 -3.60
N LEU A 98 4.01 16.29 -2.56
CA LEU A 98 2.95 15.28 -2.50
C LEU A 98 1.81 15.64 -3.46
N ARG A 99 1.31 14.63 -4.16
CA ARG A 99 0.09 14.77 -4.97
C ARG A 99 -1.13 14.79 -4.06
N GLN A 100 -2.21 15.44 -4.51
CA GLN A 100 -3.48 15.47 -3.76
C GLN A 100 -4.00 14.06 -3.45
N ILE A 101 -3.84 13.13 -4.39
CA ILE A 101 -4.24 11.73 -4.20
C ILE A 101 -3.44 11.04 -3.09
N ASP A 102 -2.14 11.34 -2.95
CA ASP A 102 -1.29 10.77 -1.90
C ASP A 102 -1.76 11.24 -0.52
N LEU A 103 -2.09 12.52 -0.39
CA LEU A 103 -2.60 13.10 0.86
C LEU A 103 -3.95 12.49 1.25
N GLU A 104 -4.87 12.38 0.30
CA GLU A 104 -6.20 11.82 0.53
C GLU A 104 -6.11 10.35 0.96
N PHE A 105 -5.28 9.57 0.27
CA PHE A 105 -5.07 8.16 0.58
C PHE A 105 -4.44 7.96 1.96
N MET A 106 -3.36 8.67 2.28
CA MET A 106 -2.73 8.60 3.60
C MET A 106 -3.69 9.03 4.72
N THR A 107 -4.51 10.05 4.49
CA THR A 107 -5.49 10.52 5.48
C THR A 107 -6.52 9.45 5.79
N ARG A 108 -7.05 8.77 4.78
CA ARG A 108 -8.03 7.69 4.99
C ARG A 108 -7.40 6.48 5.69
N LEU A 109 -6.20 6.09 5.29
CA LEU A 109 -5.50 4.95 5.88
C LEU A 109 -5.08 5.17 7.32
N ASN A 110 -4.79 6.40 7.71
CA ASN A 110 -4.38 6.73 9.07
C ASN A 110 -5.45 6.41 10.12
N SER A 111 -6.71 6.22 9.71
CA SER A 111 -7.79 5.77 10.60
C SER A 111 -7.69 4.28 10.95
N TYR A 112 -6.99 3.48 10.17
CA TYR A 112 -6.90 2.03 10.34
C TYR A 112 -5.52 1.52 10.73
N ALA A 113 -4.46 2.20 10.29
CA ALA A 113 -3.09 1.78 10.50
C ALA A 113 -2.15 2.99 10.65
N THR A 114 -1.00 2.78 11.26
CA THR A 114 0.05 3.80 11.30
C THR A 114 0.65 3.98 9.90
N VAL A 115 0.49 5.16 9.32
CA VAL A 115 1.06 5.47 8.01
C VAL A 115 2.48 6.02 8.17
N ILE A 116 3.43 5.37 7.52
CA ILE A 116 4.86 5.74 7.53
C ILE A 116 5.25 6.15 6.10
N PRO A 117 5.36 7.43 5.80
CA PRO A 117 5.80 7.89 4.49
C PRO A 117 7.31 7.63 4.31
N ILE A 118 7.67 7.04 3.17
CA ILE A 118 9.05 6.73 2.81
C ILE A 118 9.38 7.40 1.48
N ILE A 119 10.44 8.20 1.44
CA ILE A 119 10.93 8.77 0.19
C ILE A 119 11.75 7.71 -0.54
N ALA A 120 11.18 7.19 -1.63
CA ALA A 120 11.85 6.19 -2.45
C ALA A 120 12.99 6.82 -3.27
N LYS A 121 14.01 6.03 -3.56
CA LYS A 121 15.14 6.45 -4.42
C LYS A 121 15.78 7.78 -3.98
N SER A 122 15.93 7.97 -2.68
CA SER A 122 16.50 9.21 -2.11
C SER A 122 17.98 9.41 -2.48
N ASP A 123 18.67 8.38 -2.90
CA ASP A 123 20.03 8.39 -3.44
C ASP A 123 20.15 9.13 -4.80
N THR A 124 19.06 9.28 -5.53
CA THR A 124 19.01 9.98 -6.82
C THR A 124 18.83 11.51 -6.69
N VAL A 125 18.59 11.99 -5.46
CA VAL A 125 18.29 13.39 -5.17
C VAL A 125 19.45 14.01 -4.38
N ALA A 126 19.82 15.24 -4.69
CA ALA A 126 20.84 15.95 -3.91
C ALA A 126 20.36 16.18 -2.47
N GLU A 127 21.28 16.13 -1.48
CA GLU A 127 20.94 16.20 -0.06
C GLU A 127 20.14 17.48 0.30
N ASN A 128 20.49 18.62 -0.28
CA ASN A 128 19.76 19.87 -0.07
C ASN A 128 18.32 19.82 -0.61
N GLU A 129 18.11 19.18 -1.76
CA GLU A 129 16.78 18.99 -2.34
C GLU A 129 15.96 18.01 -1.50
N LEU A 130 16.57 16.94 -1.00
CA LEU A 130 15.94 15.97 -0.13
C LEU A 130 15.44 16.63 1.17
N GLN A 131 16.24 17.50 1.78
CA GLN A 131 15.84 18.24 2.98
C GLN A 131 14.67 19.20 2.71
N GLN A 132 14.70 19.91 1.59
CA GLN A 132 13.58 20.77 1.18
C GLN A 132 12.31 19.95 0.92
N TYR A 133 12.44 18.76 0.31
CA TYR A 133 11.32 17.88 0.06
C TYR A 133 10.68 17.35 1.35
N LYS A 134 11.51 16.92 2.31
CA LYS A 134 11.03 16.52 3.66
C LYS A 134 10.26 17.65 4.34
N GLN A 135 10.76 18.86 4.28
CA GLN A 135 10.08 20.03 4.87
C GLN A 135 8.73 20.34 4.21
N ARG A 136 8.58 20.07 2.92
CA ARG A 136 7.29 20.23 2.21
C ARG A 136 6.27 19.19 2.61
N ILE A 137 6.72 17.96 2.87
CA ILE A 137 5.85 16.87 3.30
C ILE A 137 5.33 17.08 4.73
N LEU A 138 6.13 17.68 5.60
CA LEU A 138 5.81 17.89 7.01
C LEU A 138 4.95 19.15 7.29
N ARG A 139 4.64 19.93 6.27
CA ARG A 139 3.76 21.10 6.36
C ARG A 139 2.32 20.78 6.05
#